data_fdeffd743d0d1564c5490f4ddd4da248
#
_entry.id   fdeffd743d0d1564c5490f4ddd4da248
#
_cell.length_a   1.000
_cell.length_b   1.000
_cell.length_c   1.000
_cell.angle_alpha   90.00
_cell.angle_beta   90.00
_cell.angle_gamma   90.00
#
_symmetry.space_group_name_H-M   'P 1'
#
loop_
_entity.id
_entity.type
_entity.pdbx_description
1 polymer ?
#
loop_
_entity_poly.entity_id
_entity_poly.type
_entity_poly.pdbx_seq_one_letter_code
_entity_poly.pdbx_strand_id
1 'polypeptide(L)'
;MENKNFDFIIIGAGPAGIFAALEMAQKRPQSRVLIVDTGRAISHRACPARIDGQCKHCDPCAIVHGWAGAGAFSDGKLSLSDEVGGHVSDYIGHKRAMDYIHQADDIYLSFGASKTVHGLNNSRVDEIAYEASRYNIRLVPCPVRHLGTENAGPVLGAMHDYLVTKTNTTFLELTSAEDILCEEGKVTGVKIHQRGHEPEIVYAPYVVTAPGRGGAQWLSETVSKLGLRTQNNEVDIGVRVEVPNAIMDHLTRDLYEAKLVYYSDTYENKVRTFCMNPGGEVSQEYYEGGIAVVNGHSYEDPAKRTGNTNFAMLVSTQFTEPFNQPIEYGRYIAQLGNMLTGGPIMVQRLGDLLQGRRTSWERLAKSTTIPTLQTAVPGDLSFVLPPRHLTSIVEALKAFDHLAPGLYSKNTLLYGVEVKFYSSKVLVDRRFMTPIEGLYAIGDGAGITRGLMQASATGIAVAQDIAAL
;
A
#
# COMPACT_ATOMS: atom_id res chain seq x y z
N MET A 1 9.41 18.80 -26.68
CA MET A 1 10.59 17.89 -26.88
C MET A 1 10.93 17.82 -28.36
N GLU A 2 12.23 17.80 -28.75
CA GLU A 2 12.62 17.70 -30.17
C GLU A 2 12.30 16.35 -30.81
N ASN A 3 12.34 15.25 -30.05
CA ASN A 3 11.97 13.92 -30.55
C ASN A 3 10.85 13.32 -29.71
N LYS A 4 9.68 13.15 -30.32
CA LYS A 4 8.43 12.68 -29.68
C LYS A 4 8.20 11.17 -29.79
N ASN A 5 9.13 10.42 -30.37
CA ASN A 5 9.05 8.97 -30.50
C ASN A 5 9.86 8.26 -29.42
N PHE A 6 9.25 7.33 -28.76
CA PHE A 6 9.85 6.45 -27.76
C PHE A 6 9.54 5.00 -28.12
N ASP A 7 10.32 4.07 -27.57
CA ASP A 7 10.03 2.66 -27.69
C ASP A 7 9.05 2.22 -26.60
N PHE A 8 9.03 2.95 -25.47
CA PHE A 8 8.31 2.59 -24.28
C PHE A 8 7.90 3.82 -23.47
N ILE A 9 6.62 3.97 -23.17
CA ILE A 9 6.10 5.02 -22.30
C ILE A 9 5.54 4.40 -21.03
N ILE A 10 5.93 4.94 -19.87
CA ILE A 10 5.47 4.55 -18.55
C ILE A 10 4.73 5.73 -17.92
N ILE A 11 3.48 5.52 -17.53
CA ILE A 11 2.66 6.52 -16.83
C ILE A 11 2.65 6.17 -15.34
N GLY A 12 3.41 6.94 -14.55
CA GLY A 12 3.60 6.76 -13.13
C GLY A 12 5.00 6.28 -12.75
N ALA A 13 5.68 7.04 -11.91
CA ALA A 13 7.04 6.79 -11.42
C ALA A 13 7.06 6.12 -10.03
N GLY A 14 6.05 5.31 -9.71
CA GLY A 14 6.04 4.43 -8.55
C GLY A 14 6.88 3.16 -8.76
N PRO A 15 6.98 2.24 -7.77
CA PRO A 15 7.79 1.03 -7.88
C PRO A 15 7.50 0.20 -9.13
N ALA A 16 6.25 0.05 -9.55
CA ALA A 16 5.90 -0.68 -10.77
C ALA A 16 6.54 -0.05 -12.01
N GLY A 17 6.43 1.28 -12.17
CA GLY A 17 7.02 2.00 -13.30
C GLY A 17 8.55 2.03 -13.27
N ILE A 18 9.14 2.23 -12.08
CA ILE A 18 10.61 2.23 -11.89
C ILE A 18 11.19 0.88 -12.30
N PHE A 19 10.62 -0.23 -11.81
CA PHE A 19 11.13 -1.57 -12.09
C PHE A 19 10.89 -1.99 -13.55
N ALA A 20 9.81 -1.50 -14.18
CA ALA A 20 9.63 -1.67 -15.63
C ALA A 20 10.76 -0.96 -16.40
N ALA A 21 11.10 0.27 -16.02
CA ALA A 21 12.19 1.01 -16.67
C ALA A 21 13.57 0.37 -16.44
N LEU A 22 13.87 -0.07 -15.20
CA LEU A 22 15.13 -0.75 -14.87
C LEU A 22 15.31 -2.03 -15.69
N GLU A 23 14.28 -2.87 -15.74
CA GLU A 23 14.33 -4.12 -16.50
C GLU A 23 14.43 -3.87 -18.01
N MET A 24 13.70 -2.87 -18.55
CA MET A 24 13.81 -2.48 -19.95
C MET A 24 15.21 -1.99 -20.28
N ALA A 25 15.79 -1.14 -19.44
CA ALA A 25 17.16 -0.64 -19.62
C ALA A 25 18.20 -1.77 -19.61
N GLN A 26 17.97 -2.83 -18.84
CA GLN A 26 18.83 -4.01 -18.81
C GLN A 26 18.64 -4.91 -20.04
N LYS A 27 17.40 -5.19 -20.45
CA LYS A 27 17.08 -6.11 -21.55
C LYS A 27 17.26 -5.49 -22.93
N ARG A 28 16.94 -4.20 -23.05
CA ARG A 28 17.05 -3.42 -24.31
C ARG A 28 17.76 -2.08 -24.05
N PRO A 29 19.09 -2.06 -23.83
CA PRO A 29 19.81 -0.84 -23.41
C PRO A 29 19.72 0.35 -24.37
N GLN A 30 19.40 0.07 -25.65
CA GLN A 30 19.25 1.13 -26.66
C GLN A 30 17.84 1.71 -26.71
N SER A 31 16.85 1.10 -26.05
CA SER A 31 15.47 1.56 -26.08
C SER A 31 15.34 2.92 -25.39
N ARG A 32 14.58 3.78 -26.01
CA ARG A 32 14.20 5.10 -25.49
C ARG A 32 12.97 4.95 -24.62
N VAL A 33 13.12 5.11 -23.31
CA VAL A 33 12.07 5.00 -22.31
C VAL A 33 11.64 6.39 -21.86
N LEU A 34 10.35 6.65 -21.84
CA LEU A 34 9.78 7.85 -21.24
C LEU A 34 9.00 7.47 -19.98
N ILE A 35 9.31 8.09 -18.86
CA ILE A 35 8.52 8.02 -17.63
C ILE A 35 7.87 9.38 -17.41
N VAL A 36 6.56 9.42 -17.20
CA VAL A 36 5.84 10.64 -16.83
C VAL A 36 5.17 10.48 -15.47
N ASP A 37 5.23 11.52 -14.65
CA ASP A 37 4.51 11.54 -13.36
C ASP A 37 4.02 12.96 -13.04
N THR A 38 2.84 13.06 -12.47
CA THR A 38 2.23 14.33 -12.05
C THR A 38 2.98 15.01 -10.91
N GLY A 39 3.74 14.26 -10.12
CA GLY A 39 4.57 14.77 -9.03
C GLY A 39 6.02 15.07 -9.45
N ARG A 40 6.84 15.33 -8.45
CA ARG A 40 8.23 15.80 -8.64
C ARG A 40 9.24 14.67 -8.55
N ALA A 41 10.46 14.94 -9.02
CA ALA A 41 11.64 14.12 -8.73
C ALA A 41 11.86 14.02 -7.21
N ILE A 42 12.47 12.92 -6.76
CA ILE A 42 12.54 12.59 -5.32
C ILE A 42 13.24 13.68 -4.49
N SER A 43 14.25 14.34 -5.04
CA SER A 43 14.97 15.46 -4.39
C SER A 43 14.11 16.71 -4.17
N HIS A 44 13.02 16.85 -4.92
CA HIS A 44 12.11 18.00 -4.86
C HIS A 44 10.79 17.66 -4.14
N ARG A 45 10.65 16.44 -3.60
CA ARG A 45 9.45 16.02 -2.88
C ARG A 45 9.56 16.38 -1.41
N ALA A 46 8.67 17.24 -0.94
CA ALA A 46 8.54 17.60 0.46
C ALA A 46 7.05 17.71 0.84
N CYS A 47 6.67 17.13 1.97
CA CYS A 47 5.33 17.28 2.52
C CYS A 47 5.37 18.23 3.72
N PRO A 48 4.70 19.40 3.67
CA PRO A 48 4.66 20.35 4.79
C PRO A 48 4.10 19.73 6.07
N ALA A 49 3.11 18.83 5.97
CA ALA A 49 2.51 18.17 7.12
C ALA A 49 3.50 17.31 7.94
N ARG A 50 4.64 16.90 7.36
CA ARG A 50 5.70 16.20 8.09
C ARG A 50 6.56 17.14 8.94
N ILE A 51 6.42 18.46 8.74
CA ILE A 51 7.14 19.50 9.46
C ILE A 51 6.26 20.10 10.55
N ASP A 52 5.04 20.50 10.22
CA ASP A 52 4.12 21.24 11.10
C ASP A 52 2.89 20.42 11.56
N GLY A 53 2.78 19.15 11.12
CA GLY A 53 1.66 18.26 11.46
C GLY A 53 0.35 18.56 10.76
N GLN A 54 0.31 19.59 9.86
CA GLN A 54 -0.93 20.02 9.20
C GLN A 54 -0.87 19.79 7.68
N CYS A 55 -1.86 19.04 7.16
CA CYS A 55 -2.01 18.88 5.72
C CYS A 55 -2.37 20.21 5.04
N LYS A 56 -1.63 20.59 3.99
CA LYS A 56 -1.85 21.82 3.21
C LYS A 56 -2.65 21.55 1.92
N HIS A 57 -3.17 20.34 1.72
CA HIS A 57 -3.93 19.95 0.52
C HIS A 57 -3.21 20.30 -0.80
N CYS A 58 -1.91 19.97 -0.87
CA CYS A 58 -1.11 20.24 -2.06
C CYS A 58 -1.65 19.50 -3.28
N ASP A 59 -1.59 20.15 -4.44
CA ASP A 59 -1.94 19.56 -5.73
C ASP A 59 -0.77 19.69 -6.71
N PRO A 60 -0.16 18.55 -7.14
CA PRO A 60 -0.38 17.19 -6.66
C PRO A 60 0.16 16.96 -5.24
N CYS A 61 -0.42 15.99 -4.53
CA CYS A 61 0.02 15.61 -3.18
C CYS A 61 1.43 15.03 -3.22
N ALA A 62 2.38 15.65 -2.51
CA ALA A 62 3.78 15.23 -2.51
C ALA A 62 4.02 13.83 -1.89
N ILE A 63 3.08 13.29 -1.09
CA ILE A 63 3.20 11.96 -0.48
C ILE A 63 2.94 10.85 -1.50
N VAL A 64 1.97 11.01 -2.40
CA VAL A 64 1.53 9.92 -3.28
C VAL A 64 1.95 10.08 -4.73
N HIS A 65 2.28 11.30 -5.17
CA HIS A 65 2.71 11.60 -6.54
C HIS A 65 4.20 11.93 -6.63
N GLY A 66 4.82 11.60 -7.75
CA GLY A 66 6.23 11.82 -8.05
C GLY A 66 7.06 10.55 -7.97
N TRP A 67 8.36 10.71 -8.15
CA TRP A 67 9.30 9.59 -8.17
C TRP A 67 9.18 8.75 -6.90
N ALA A 68 9.15 7.44 -7.06
CA ALA A 68 8.91 6.43 -6.03
C ALA A 68 7.47 6.38 -5.48
N GLY A 69 6.54 7.23 -5.94
CA GLY A 69 5.15 7.21 -5.51
C GLY A 69 5.01 7.30 -3.98
N ALA A 70 4.01 6.64 -3.41
CA ALA A 70 3.84 6.56 -1.96
C ALA A 70 4.98 5.78 -1.26
N GLY A 71 5.76 5.00 -2.00
CA GLY A 71 6.89 4.23 -1.49
C GLY A 71 8.00 5.08 -0.88
N ALA A 72 8.22 6.29 -1.39
CA ALA A 72 9.26 7.20 -0.89
C ALA A 72 9.06 7.63 0.57
N PHE A 73 7.82 7.62 1.06
CA PHE A 73 7.45 8.06 2.40
C PHE A 73 6.89 6.93 3.27
N SER A 74 6.94 5.69 2.78
CA SER A 74 6.55 4.50 3.53
C SER A 74 7.67 4.04 4.47
N ASP A 75 7.36 3.08 5.34
CA ASP A 75 8.35 2.38 6.16
C ASP A 75 9.22 1.40 5.34
N GLY A 76 8.94 1.23 4.05
CA GLY A 76 9.76 0.43 3.15
C GLY A 76 9.77 -1.06 3.46
N LYS A 77 8.64 -1.63 3.85
CA LYS A 77 8.49 -3.08 4.02
C LYS A 77 8.42 -3.78 2.66
N LEU A 78 9.43 -4.57 2.36
CA LEU A 78 9.51 -5.42 1.19
C LEU A 78 9.07 -6.84 1.58
N SER A 79 7.82 -7.19 1.31
CA SER A 79 7.25 -8.50 1.61
C SER A 79 7.70 -9.52 0.56
N LEU A 80 8.53 -10.50 0.96
CA LEU A 80 9.07 -11.53 0.08
C LEU A 80 8.10 -12.72 -0.02
N SER A 81 6.85 -12.43 -0.39
CA SER A 81 5.77 -13.41 -0.50
C SER A 81 4.76 -12.97 -1.55
N ASP A 82 4.25 -13.89 -2.33
CA ASP A 82 3.18 -13.63 -3.29
C ASP A 82 1.77 -13.66 -2.67
N GLU A 83 1.63 -14.14 -1.43
CA GLU A 83 0.39 -14.08 -0.66
C GLU A 83 0.16 -12.70 0.00
N VAL A 84 1.17 -11.82 -0.01
CA VAL A 84 1.12 -10.51 0.66
C VAL A 84 1.47 -9.40 -0.32
N GLY A 85 0.61 -8.39 -0.39
CA GLY A 85 0.88 -7.20 -1.20
C GLY A 85 0.31 -7.22 -2.61
N GLY A 86 -0.68 -8.10 -2.89
CA GLY A 86 -1.39 -8.10 -4.17
C GLY A 86 -1.88 -9.47 -4.60
N HIS A 87 -2.14 -9.58 -5.90
CA HIS A 87 -2.74 -10.72 -6.59
C HIS A 87 -1.93 -11.16 -7.82
N VAL A 88 -0.63 -10.91 -7.83
CA VAL A 88 0.23 -11.19 -9.01
C VAL A 88 0.21 -12.68 -9.37
N SER A 89 0.20 -13.56 -8.37
CA SER A 89 0.13 -15.01 -8.57
C SER A 89 -1.16 -15.49 -9.25
N ASP A 90 -2.28 -14.76 -9.12
CA ASP A 90 -3.53 -15.08 -9.81
C ASP A 90 -3.39 -14.97 -11.34
N TYR A 91 -2.47 -14.13 -11.82
CA TYR A 91 -2.21 -13.91 -13.26
C TYR A 91 -1.13 -14.83 -13.81
N ILE A 92 -0.01 -14.94 -13.11
CA ILE A 92 1.22 -15.59 -13.65
C ILE A 92 1.60 -16.87 -12.94
N GLY A 93 0.85 -17.26 -11.90
CA GLY A 93 1.11 -18.42 -11.06
C GLY A 93 2.19 -18.17 -10.00
N HIS A 94 2.14 -18.96 -8.92
CA HIS A 94 2.99 -18.84 -7.74
C HIS A 94 4.50 -18.80 -8.10
N LYS A 95 4.98 -19.78 -8.87
CA LYS A 95 6.41 -19.89 -9.18
C LYS A 95 6.96 -18.63 -9.86
N ARG A 96 6.29 -18.15 -10.93
CA ARG A 96 6.76 -16.96 -11.65
C ARG A 96 6.63 -15.70 -10.81
N ALA A 97 5.58 -15.59 -9.98
CA ALA A 97 5.42 -14.48 -9.06
C ALA A 97 6.59 -14.41 -8.07
N MET A 98 6.98 -15.56 -7.49
CA MET A 98 8.12 -15.63 -6.58
C MET A 98 9.46 -15.35 -7.30
N ASP A 99 9.65 -15.84 -8.53
CA ASP A 99 10.85 -15.55 -9.30
C ASP A 99 11.02 -14.02 -9.51
N TYR A 100 9.93 -13.31 -9.85
CA TYR A 100 9.97 -11.85 -10.00
C TYR A 100 10.11 -11.10 -8.67
N ILE A 101 9.54 -11.60 -7.59
CA ILE A 101 9.72 -11.05 -6.25
C ILE A 101 11.20 -11.13 -5.84
N HIS A 102 11.85 -12.28 -6.06
CA HIS A 102 13.28 -12.45 -5.78
C HIS A 102 14.14 -11.53 -6.67
N GLN A 103 13.85 -11.43 -7.95
CA GLN A 103 14.55 -10.52 -8.85
C GLN A 103 14.38 -9.06 -8.40
N ALA A 104 13.18 -8.67 -7.98
CA ALA A 104 12.95 -7.33 -7.42
C ALA A 104 13.76 -7.09 -6.14
N ASP A 105 13.84 -8.08 -5.25
CA ASP A 105 14.64 -8.02 -4.02
C ASP A 105 16.13 -7.82 -4.32
N ASP A 106 16.67 -8.57 -5.29
CA ASP A 106 18.07 -8.44 -5.74
C ASP A 106 18.34 -7.03 -6.30
N ILE A 107 17.38 -6.45 -7.03
CA ILE A 107 17.50 -5.08 -7.53
C ILE A 107 17.50 -4.10 -6.34
N TYR A 108 16.59 -4.22 -5.37
CA TYR A 108 16.60 -3.37 -4.17
C TYR A 108 17.93 -3.46 -3.43
N LEU A 109 18.49 -4.65 -3.27
CA LEU A 109 19.82 -4.90 -2.67
C LEU A 109 20.94 -4.18 -3.42
N SER A 110 20.91 -4.21 -4.74
CA SER A 110 21.94 -3.55 -5.58
C SER A 110 21.93 -2.03 -5.45
N PHE A 111 20.80 -1.44 -5.04
CA PHE A 111 20.64 -0.01 -4.77
C PHE A 111 20.73 0.37 -3.28
N GLY A 112 21.24 -0.55 -2.43
CA GLY A 112 21.58 -0.23 -1.04
C GLY A 112 20.51 -0.60 -0.01
N ALA A 113 19.55 -1.44 -0.34
CA ALA A 113 18.64 -2.01 0.64
C ALA A 113 19.38 -2.84 1.70
N SER A 114 18.86 -2.88 2.94
CA SER A 114 19.41 -3.70 4.02
C SER A 114 19.48 -5.17 3.63
N LYS A 115 20.56 -5.85 3.98
CA LYS A 115 20.70 -7.31 3.77
C LYS A 115 19.87 -8.14 4.75
N THR A 116 19.41 -7.53 5.85
CA THR A 116 18.63 -8.21 6.88
C THR A 116 17.24 -8.57 6.35
N VAL A 117 16.83 -9.81 6.51
CA VAL A 117 15.48 -10.30 6.26
C VAL A 117 14.97 -10.92 7.55
N HIS A 118 13.79 -10.49 7.98
CA HIS A 118 13.08 -11.04 9.12
C HIS A 118 12.14 -12.17 8.69
N GLY A 119 11.86 -13.11 9.58
CA GLY A 119 10.93 -14.21 9.30
C GLY A 119 11.53 -15.36 8.46
N LEU A 120 12.86 -15.51 8.45
CA LEU A 120 13.56 -16.61 7.77
C LEU A 120 13.77 -17.84 8.67
N ASN A 121 13.53 -17.76 9.97
CA ASN A 121 13.68 -18.91 10.87
C ASN A 121 12.50 -19.87 10.70
N ASN A 122 12.63 -20.79 9.75
CA ASN A 122 11.56 -21.71 9.36
C ASN A 122 11.03 -22.55 10.53
N SER A 123 11.91 -23.08 11.41
CA SER A 123 11.46 -23.89 12.56
C SER A 123 10.56 -23.10 13.52
N ARG A 124 10.94 -21.85 13.82
CA ARG A 124 10.14 -21.01 14.71
C ARG A 124 8.85 -20.51 14.04
N VAL A 125 8.90 -20.21 12.74
CA VAL A 125 7.72 -19.86 11.94
C VAL A 125 6.74 -21.03 11.91
N ASP A 126 7.23 -22.25 11.72
CA ASP A 126 6.41 -23.47 11.72
C ASP A 126 5.78 -23.73 13.10
N GLU A 127 6.52 -23.53 14.19
CA GLU A 127 5.98 -23.62 15.55
C GLU A 127 4.84 -22.64 15.78
N ILE A 128 5.04 -21.36 15.41
CA ILE A 128 4.00 -20.32 15.55
C ILE A 128 2.80 -20.65 14.67
N ALA A 129 3.02 -21.13 13.45
CA ALA A 129 1.94 -21.56 12.56
C ALA A 129 1.14 -22.74 13.13
N TYR A 130 1.84 -23.71 13.74
CA TYR A 130 1.21 -24.83 14.41
C TYR A 130 0.38 -24.37 15.64
N GLU A 131 0.93 -23.51 16.49
CA GLU A 131 0.20 -22.93 17.60
C GLU A 131 -1.05 -22.17 17.13
N ALA A 132 -0.91 -21.33 16.10
CA ALA A 132 -1.99 -20.55 15.50
C ALA A 132 -3.13 -21.45 15.02
N SER A 133 -2.80 -22.56 14.35
CA SER A 133 -3.78 -23.48 13.76
C SER A 133 -4.72 -24.10 14.82
N ARG A 134 -4.26 -24.26 16.06
CA ARG A 134 -5.07 -24.76 17.17
C ARG A 134 -6.23 -23.85 17.56
N TYR A 135 -6.18 -22.60 17.16
CA TYR A 135 -7.19 -21.57 17.44
C TYR A 135 -7.85 -21.04 16.17
N ASN A 136 -7.84 -21.85 15.10
CA ASN A 136 -8.38 -21.48 13.78
C ASN A 136 -7.74 -20.21 13.18
N ILE A 137 -6.51 -19.91 13.57
CA ILE A 137 -5.73 -18.80 13.05
C ILE A 137 -4.76 -19.34 12.02
N ARG A 138 -4.72 -18.74 10.83
CA ARG A 138 -3.70 -19.01 9.82
C ARG A 138 -2.58 -17.96 9.91
N LEU A 139 -1.37 -18.41 10.19
CA LEU A 139 -0.17 -17.59 9.95
C LEU A 139 0.17 -17.67 8.46
N VAL A 140 0.29 -16.50 7.82
CA VAL A 140 0.81 -16.40 6.45
C VAL A 140 2.31 -16.15 6.53
N PRO A 141 3.17 -17.08 6.10
CA PRO A 141 4.61 -16.85 6.07
C PRO A 141 4.93 -15.67 5.16
N CYS A 142 5.59 -14.67 5.71
CA CYS A 142 5.94 -13.46 4.98
C CYS A 142 7.31 -12.96 5.45
N PRO A 143 8.42 -13.49 4.88
CA PRO A 143 9.72 -12.89 5.12
C PRO A 143 9.70 -11.42 4.67
N VAL A 144 10.27 -10.54 5.48
CA VAL A 144 10.25 -9.09 5.26
C VAL A 144 11.66 -8.53 5.29
N ARG A 145 12.03 -7.81 4.23
CA ARG A 145 13.15 -6.87 4.26
C ARG A 145 12.60 -5.49 4.62
N HIS A 146 13.14 -4.90 5.67
CA HIS A 146 12.72 -3.59 6.12
C HIS A 146 13.76 -2.53 5.72
N LEU A 147 13.34 -1.52 4.95
CA LEU A 147 14.22 -0.40 4.59
C LEU A 147 14.29 0.65 5.70
N GLY A 148 13.18 0.83 6.44
CA GLY A 148 12.98 1.94 7.34
C GLY A 148 12.49 3.19 6.61
N THR A 149 11.72 4.01 7.34
CA THR A 149 11.16 5.26 6.79
C THR A 149 12.26 6.23 6.32
N GLU A 150 13.43 6.16 6.95
CA GLU A 150 14.61 6.99 6.66
C GLU A 150 15.36 6.57 5.39
N ASN A 151 15.33 5.28 5.01
CA ASN A 151 16.13 4.74 3.91
C ASN A 151 15.33 4.45 2.64
N ALA A 152 14.01 4.38 2.70
CA ALA A 152 13.18 4.13 1.53
C ALA A 152 13.40 5.18 0.42
N GLY A 153 13.44 6.46 0.80
CA GLY A 153 13.76 7.57 -0.11
C GLY A 153 15.11 7.45 -0.78
N PRO A 154 16.22 7.32 -0.03
CA PRO A 154 17.57 7.14 -0.59
C PRO A 154 17.71 5.98 -1.55
N VAL A 155 17.19 4.79 -1.24
CA VAL A 155 17.27 3.62 -2.12
C VAL A 155 16.54 3.86 -3.44
N LEU A 156 15.31 4.38 -3.39
CA LEU A 156 14.52 4.67 -4.58
C LEU A 156 15.07 5.89 -5.35
N GLY A 157 15.77 6.80 -4.67
CA GLY A 157 16.50 7.92 -5.28
C GLY A 157 17.71 7.45 -6.08
N ALA A 158 18.47 6.49 -5.59
CA ALA A 158 19.60 5.91 -6.32
C ALA A 158 19.15 5.24 -7.64
N MET A 159 17.93 4.65 -7.67
CA MET A 159 17.34 4.12 -8.90
C MET A 159 17.01 5.23 -9.89
N HIS A 160 16.54 6.40 -9.43
CA HIS A 160 16.33 7.58 -10.26
C HIS A 160 17.62 7.99 -10.95
N ASP A 161 18.65 8.23 -10.15
CA ASP A 161 19.92 8.73 -10.65
C ASP A 161 20.55 7.76 -11.66
N TYR A 162 20.46 6.46 -11.41
CA TYR A 162 20.90 5.43 -12.34
C TYR A 162 20.14 5.51 -13.68
N LEU A 163 18.81 5.51 -13.64
CA LEU A 163 17.99 5.54 -14.86
C LEU A 163 18.23 6.79 -15.71
N VAL A 164 18.24 7.95 -15.08
CA VAL A 164 18.37 9.23 -15.80
C VAL A 164 19.80 9.49 -16.28
N THR A 165 20.83 9.01 -15.55
CA THR A 165 22.23 9.33 -15.90
C THR A 165 22.97 8.21 -16.63
N LYS A 166 22.51 6.96 -16.55
CA LYS A 166 23.22 5.79 -17.08
C LYS A 166 22.46 5.02 -18.15
N THR A 167 21.21 5.41 -18.44
CA THR A 167 20.37 4.73 -19.45
C THR A 167 19.73 5.74 -20.40
N ASN A 168 19.01 5.24 -21.42
CA ASN A 168 18.23 6.08 -22.34
C ASN A 168 16.83 6.41 -21.80
N THR A 169 16.70 6.56 -20.47
CA THR A 169 15.43 6.88 -19.83
C THR A 169 15.29 8.39 -19.62
N THR A 170 14.19 8.94 -20.10
CA THR A 170 13.78 10.33 -19.83
C THR A 170 12.70 10.32 -18.75
N PHE A 171 12.86 11.11 -17.70
CA PHE A 171 11.83 11.34 -16.69
C PHE A 171 11.29 12.76 -16.78
N LEU A 172 9.96 12.88 -16.93
CA LEU A 172 9.26 14.16 -16.93
C LEU A 172 8.43 14.28 -15.64
N GLU A 173 8.91 15.10 -14.74
CA GLU A 173 8.16 15.48 -13.53
C GLU A 173 7.07 16.51 -13.86
N LEU A 174 6.07 16.64 -12.96
CA LEU A 174 4.94 17.58 -13.11
C LEU A 174 4.21 17.40 -14.45
N THR A 175 4.14 16.14 -14.92
CA THR A 175 3.56 15.79 -16.22
C THR A 175 2.42 14.82 -16.06
N SER A 176 1.22 15.23 -16.45
CA SER A 176 0.03 14.38 -16.49
C SER A 176 -0.12 13.71 -17.86
N ALA A 177 -0.61 12.46 -17.85
CA ALA A 177 -1.15 11.85 -19.04
C ALA A 177 -2.64 12.24 -19.12
N GLU A 178 -3.02 12.94 -20.20
CA GLU A 178 -4.41 13.36 -20.42
C GLU A 178 -5.23 12.28 -21.12
N ASP A 179 -4.67 11.72 -22.19
CA ASP A 179 -5.35 10.67 -22.98
C ASP A 179 -4.34 9.63 -23.50
N ILE A 180 -4.79 8.40 -23.65
CA ILE A 180 -4.07 7.32 -24.33
C ILE A 180 -4.63 7.21 -25.77
N LEU A 181 -3.74 7.29 -26.74
CA LEU A 181 -4.09 7.26 -28.16
C LEU A 181 -4.06 5.80 -28.66
N CYS A 182 -5.13 5.41 -29.31
CA CYS A 182 -5.29 4.07 -29.87
C CYS A 182 -5.83 4.13 -31.31
N GLU A 183 -5.27 3.32 -32.19
CA GLU A 183 -5.72 3.16 -33.57
C GLU A 183 -5.83 1.67 -33.89
N GLU A 184 -6.91 1.24 -34.52
CA GLU A 184 -7.14 -0.15 -34.93
C GLU A 184 -6.90 -1.20 -33.85
N GLY A 185 -7.27 -0.87 -32.58
CA GLY A 185 -7.10 -1.77 -31.44
C GLY A 185 -5.68 -1.86 -30.86
N LYS A 186 -4.78 -0.96 -31.28
CA LYS A 186 -3.41 -0.86 -30.79
C LYS A 186 -3.16 0.51 -30.17
N VAL A 187 -2.32 0.56 -29.13
CA VAL A 187 -1.86 1.83 -28.59
C VAL A 187 -0.83 2.45 -29.53
N THR A 188 -0.90 3.77 -29.73
CA THR A 188 0.02 4.52 -30.62
C THR A 188 0.79 5.60 -29.86
N GLY A 189 0.31 6.05 -28.71
CA GLY A 189 0.96 7.08 -27.93
C GLY A 189 0.13 7.59 -26.77
N VAL A 190 0.57 8.69 -26.22
CA VAL A 190 -0.04 9.36 -25.06
C VAL A 190 -0.05 10.86 -25.28
N LYS A 191 -1.16 11.51 -25.00
CA LYS A 191 -1.23 12.96 -24.88
C LYS A 191 -0.81 13.34 -23.46
N ILE A 192 0.27 14.09 -23.33
CA ILE A 192 0.83 14.53 -22.05
C ILE A 192 0.74 16.04 -21.90
N HIS A 193 0.64 16.49 -20.64
CA HIS A 193 0.67 17.91 -20.29
C HIS A 193 1.64 18.14 -19.13
N GLN A 194 2.78 18.73 -19.43
CA GLN A 194 3.75 19.16 -18.43
C GLN A 194 3.37 20.56 -17.92
N ARG A 195 3.36 20.72 -16.60
CA ARG A 195 2.99 22.01 -15.96
C ARG A 195 3.82 23.17 -16.52
N GLY A 196 3.13 24.18 -17.03
CA GLY A 196 3.79 25.36 -17.64
C GLY A 196 4.14 25.23 -19.13
N HIS A 197 3.76 24.13 -19.77
CA HIS A 197 3.93 23.88 -21.20
C HIS A 197 2.58 23.58 -21.85
N GLU A 198 2.48 23.76 -23.16
CA GLU A 198 1.31 23.29 -23.92
C GLU A 198 1.28 21.76 -23.97
N PRO A 199 0.06 21.16 -23.98
CA PRO A 199 -0.08 19.73 -24.18
C PRO A 199 0.57 19.26 -25.47
N GLU A 200 1.24 18.10 -25.41
CA GLU A 200 1.86 17.50 -26.59
C GLU A 200 1.58 16.00 -26.68
N ILE A 201 1.73 15.43 -27.88
CA ILE A 201 1.59 14.01 -28.14
C ILE A 201 2.98 13.38 -28.21
N VAL A 202 3.16 12.28 -27.48
CA VAL A 202 4.34 11.41 -27.54
C VAL A 202 3.92 10.03 -28.05
N TYR A 203 4.70 9.41 -28.88
CA TYR A 203 4.37 8.16 -29.55
C TYR A 203 5.21 7.01 -29.03
N ALA A 204 4.59 5.86 -28.86
CA ALA A 204 5.27 4.59 -28.58
C ALA A 204 4.36 3.41 -28.92
N PRO A 205 4.93 2.27 -29.35
CA PRO A 205 4.17 1.03 -29.59
C PRO A 205 3.76 0.35 -28.26
N TYR A 206 4.39 0.70 -27.14
CA TYR A 206 4.11 0.14 -25.82
C TYR A 206 3.89 1.23 -24.80
N VAL A 207 2.74 1.16 -24.11
CA VAL A 207 2.38 2.07 -23.01
C VAL A 207 2.03 1.26 -21.77
N VAL A 208 2.70 1.55 -20.66
CA VAL A 208 2.45 0.93 -19.35
C VAL A 208 1.82 1.93 -18.41
N THR A 209 0.59 1.66 -17.99
CA THR A 209 -0.10 2.46 -16.97
C THR A 209 0.21 1.91 -15.58
N ALA A 210 0.96 2.68 -14.79
CA ALA A 210 1.36 2.36 -13.42
C ALA A 210 1.13 3.56 -12.48
N PRO A 211 -0.07 4.22 -12.52
CA PRO A 211 -0.29 5.52 -11.89
C PRO A 211 -0.36 5.48 -10.36
N GLY A 212 -0.25 4.29 -9.76
CA GLY A 212 -0.38 4.10 -8.32
C GLY A 212 -1.78 4.44 -7.80
N ARG A 213 -1.94 4.48 -6.47
CA ARG A 213 -3.25 4.78 -5.84
C ARG A 213 -3.72 6.21 -6.11
N GLY A 214 -2.79 7.17 -6.19
CA GLY A 214 -3.12 8.56 -6.48
C GLY A 214 -3.71 8.77 -7.88
N GLY A 215 -3.32 7.98 -8.87
CA GLY A 215 -3.85 8.04 -10.23
C GLY A 215 -4.90 6.96 -10.56
N ALA A 216 -5.44 6.26 -9.55
CA ALA A 216 -6.40 5.19 -9.78
C ALA A 216 -7.71 5.67 -10.40
N GLN A 217 -8.19 6.85 -10.01
CA GLN A 217 -9.38 7.45 -10.60
C GLN A 217 -9.15 7.79 -12.06
N TRP A 218 -8.04 8.46 -12.37
CA TRP A 218 -7.65 8.76 -13.75
C TRP A 218 -7.61 7.48 -14.61
N LEU A 219 -7.00 6.40 -14.09
CA LEU A 219 -6.94 5.13 -14.82
C LEU A 219 -8.35 4.54 -15.04
N SER A 220 -9.21 4.56 -14.02
CA SER A 220 -10.59 4.06 -14.13
C SER A 220 -11.39 4.83 -15.20
N GLU A 221 -11.26 6.16 -15.22
CA GLU A 221 -11.89 7.01 -16.24
C GLU A 221 -11.33 6.74 -17.64
N THR A 222 -10.00 6.59 -17.75
CA THR A 222 -9.30 6.32 -19.02
C THR A 222 -9.70 4.96 -19.58
N VAL A 223 -9.69 3.89 -18.78
CA VAL A 223 -10.13 2.56 -19.25
C VAL A 223 -11.59 2.54 -19.63
N SER A 224 -12.46 3.31 -18.93
CA SER A 224 -13.87 3.46 -19.31
C SER A 224 -14.03 4.17 -20.65
N LYS A 225 -13.29 5.26 -20.91
CA LYS A 225 -13.28 5.97 -22.21
C LYS A 225 -12.83 5.07 -23.35
N LEU A 226 -11.86 4.18 -23.09
CA LEU A 226 -11.36 3.20 -24.05
C LEU A 226 -12.27 1.98 -24.23
N GLY A 227 -13.43 1.94 -23.55
CA GLY A 227 -14.38 0.81 -23.61
C GLY A 227 -13.87 -0.46 -22.92
N LEU A 228 -12.84 -0.35 -22.09
CA LEU A 228 -12.31 -1.46 -21.31
C LEU A 228 -13.12 -1.69 -20.03
N ARG A 229 -13.05 -2.90 -19.49
CA ARG A 229 -13.81 -3.28 -18.29
C ARG A 229 -12.94 -3.22 -17.04
N THR A 230 -13.56 -2.85 -15.93
CA THR A 230 -12.99 -2.96 -14.58
C THR A 230 -13.87 -3.85 -13.71
N GLN A 231 -13.30 -4.38 -12.65
CA GLN A 231 -14.00 -5.14 -11.61
C GLN A 231 -13.75 -4.46 -10.25
N ASN A 232 -14.77 -4.44 -9.39
CA ASN A 232 -14.61 -3.94 -8.03
C ASN A 232 -13.65 -4.83 -7.24
N ASN A 233 -12.75 -4.19 -6.51
CA ASN A 233 -11.95 -4.84 -5.47
C ASN A 233 -12.70 -4.84 -4.13
N GLU A 234 -12.20 -5.64 -3.20
CA GLU A 234 -12.59 -5.58 -1.79
C GLU A 234 -12.26 -4.20 -1.20
N VAL A 235 -12.94 -3.84 -0.13
CA VAL A 235 -12.51 -2.77 0.78
C VAL A 235 -12.20 -3.39 2.14
N ASP A 236 -11.07 -3.01 2.70
CA ASP A 236 -10.70 -3.41 4.05
C ASP A 236 -11.00 -2.27 5.02
N ILE A 237 -11.84 -2.54 6.00
CA ILE A 237 -12.23 -1.58 7.04
C ILE A 237 -11.97 -2.19 8.40
N GLY A 238 -11.40 -1.41 9.30
CA GLY A 238 -11.13 -1.89 10.64
C GLY A 238 -10.56 -0.83 11.57
N VAL A 239 -9.69 -1.29 12.44
CA VAL A 239 -9.04 -0.48 13.48
C VAL A 239 -7.54 -0.70 13.47
N ARG A 240 -6.80 0.26 14.01
CA ARG A 240 -5.43 0.03 14.44
C ARG A 240 -5.42 -0.31 15.92
N VAL A 241 -4.75 -1.38 16.24
CA VAL A 241 -4.57 -1.89 17.59
C VAL A 241 -3.22 -1.40 18.10
N GLU A 242 -3.15 -0.95 19.35
CA GLU A 242 -1.89 -0.60 20.02
C GLU A 242 -1.82 -1.27 21.39
N VAL A 243 -0.70 -1.93 21.66
CA VAL A 243 -0.41 -2.64 22.90
C VAL A 243 1.06 -2.44 23.30
N PRO A 244 1.44 -2.64 24.59
CA PRO A 244 2.83 -2.68 24.99
C PRO A 244 3.64 -3.73 24.19
N ASN A 245 4.89 -3.43 23.85
CA ASN A 245 5.78 -4.34 23.10
C ASN A 245 5.82 -5.75 23.71
N ALA A 246 5.85 -5.86 25.02
CA ALA A 246 5.94 -7.14 25.74
C ALA A 246 4.84 -8.15 25.34
N ILE A 247 3.68 -7.68 24.87
CA ILE A 247 2.57 -8.55 24.42
C ILE A 247 2.90 -9.20 23.08
N MET A 248 3.60 -8.49 22.19
CA MET A 248 3.86 -8.95 20.82
C MET A 248 5.32 -9.40 20.61
N ASP A 249 6.25 -9.11 21.52
CA ASP A 249 7.69 -9.32 21.32
C ASP A 249 8.06 -10.76 20.93
N HIS A 250 7.38 -11.76 21.50
CA HIS A 250 7.65 -13.16 21.22
C HIS A 250 7.25 -13.59 19.79
N LEU A 251 6.39 -12.82 19.11
CA LEU A 251 6.05 -13.00 17.69
C LEU A 251 6.90 -12.09 16.81
N THR A 252 7.04 -10.82 17.18
CA THR A 252 7.68 -9.81 16.33
C THR A 252 9.20 -9.94 16.28
N ARG A 253 9.82 -10.56 17.30
CA ARG A 253 11.25 -10.86 17.29
C ARG A 253 11.64 -11.82 16.17
N ASP A 254 10.81 -12.82 15.92
CA ASP A 254 11.09 -13.84 14.91
C ASP A 254 10.48 -13.50 13.55
N LEU A 255 9.27 -12.90 13.53
CA LEU A 255 8.51 -12.60 12.30
C LEU A 255 8.62 -11.15 11.85
N TYR A 256 9.02 -10.21 12.74
CA TYR A 256 8.87 -8.77 12.59
C TYR A 256 7.41 -8.36 12.42
N GLU A 257 6.73 -8.90 11.42
CA GLU A 257 5.32 -8.66 11.13
C GLU A 257 4.55 -9.99 11.07
N ALA A 258 3.75 -10.28 12.09
CA ALA A 258 2.90 -11.47 12.10
C ALA A 258 1.66 -11.25 11.23
N LYS A 259 1.59 -11.93 10.11
CA LYS A 259 0.43 -11.93 9.19
C LYS A 259 -0.55 -13.00 9.61
N LEU A 260 -1.49 -12.65 10.49
CA LEU A 260 -2.51 -13.55 11.01
C LEU A 260 -3.82 -13.35 10.27
N VAL A 261 -4.47 -14.47 9.91
CA VAL A 261 -5.80 -14.49 9.28
C VAL A 261 -6.73 -15.35 10.13
N TYR A 262 -7.91 -14.81 10.39
CA TYR A 262 -8.98 -15.48 11.14
C TYR A 262 -10.30 -15.24 10.42
N TYR A 263 -11.16 -16.24 10.41
CA TYR A 263 -12.54 -16.10 9.94
C TYR A 263 -13.45 -16.02 11.16
N SER A 264 -14.19 -14.91 11.29
CA SER A 264 -15.03 -14.66 12.46
C SER A 264 -16.12 -15.71 12.61
N ASP A 265 -16.35 -16.16 13.86
CA ASP A 265 -17.31 -17.24 14.14
C ASP A 265 -18.75 -16.84 13.78
N THR A 266 -19.12 -15.57 14.02
CA THR A 266 -20.49 -15.09 13.79
C THR A 266 -20.81 -14.87 12.31
N TYR A 267 -19.85 -14.32 11.53
CA TYR A 267 -20.12 -13.85 10.17
C TYR A 267 -19.26 -14.50 9.09
N GLU A 268 -18.30 -15.33 9.47
CA GLU A 268 -17.29 -15.91 8.58
C GLU A 268 -16.51 -14.84 7.77
N ASN A 269 -16.47 -13.62 8.30
CA ASN A 269 -15.69 -12.55 7.69
C ASN A 269 -14.21 -12.80 7.89
N LYS A 270 -13.43 -12.60 6.83
CA LYS A 270 -11.97 -12.63 6.87
C LYS A 270 -11.46 -11.42 7.65
N VAL A 271 -10.84 -11.66 8.80
CA VAL A 271 -10.11 -10.67 9.58
C VAL A 271 -8.62 -10.95 9.47
N ARG A 272 -7.83 -9.93 9.24
CA ARG A 272 -6.38 -10.09 9.13
C ARG A 272 -5.62 -8.98 9.82
N THR A 273 -4.44 -9.31 10.35
CA THR A 273 -3.47 -8.30 10.74
C THR A 273 -2.82 -7.69 9.50
N PHE A 274 -2.46 -6.41 9.59
CA PHE A 274 -1.79 -5.70 8.52
C PHE A 274 -0.85 -4.62 9.09
N CYS A 275 0.28 -4.39 8.41
CA CYS A 275 1.23 -3.32 8.75
C CYS A 275 1.56 -3.27 10.26
N MET A 276 2.14 -4.36 10.77
CA MET A 276 2.58 -4.45 12.16
C MET A 276 3.90 -3.70 12.34
N ASN A 277 3.98 -2.92 13.41
CA ASN A 277 5.08 -1.99 13.70
C ASN A 277 5.59 -2.20 15.13
N PRO A 278 6.55 -3.12 15.33
CA PRO A 278 7.17 -3.32 16.62
C PRO A 278 7.97 -2.06 17.06
N GLY A 279 7.72 -1.57 18.27
CA GLY A 279 8.34 -0.33 18.74
C GLY A 279 7.94 0.90 17.91
N GLY A 280 6.86 0.82 17.17
CA GLY A 280 6.39 1.89 16.28
C GLY A 280 5.40 2.84 16.93
N GLU A 281 4.97 3.82 16.18
CA GLU A 281 3.95 4.79 16.61
C GLU A 281 2.70 4.70 15.74
N VAL A 282 1.55 4.99 16.32
CA VAL A 282 0.29 5.20 15.58
C VAL A 282 0.35 6.58 14.96
N SER A 283 -0.04 6.68 13.70
CA SER A 283 -0.02 7.93 12.93
C SER A 283 -1.36 8.23 12.30
N GLN A 284 -1.57 9.49 11.98
CA GLN A 284 -2.71 9.97 11.22
C GLN A 284 -2.25 10.30 9.80
N GLU A 285 -2.98 9.80 8.82
CA GLU A 285 -2.77 10.12 7.41
C GLU A 285 -4.01 10.80 6.84
N TYR A 286 -3.81 11.59 5.78
CA TYR A 286 -4.90 12.26 5.09
C TYR A 286 -5.04 11.69 3.68
N TYR A 287 -6.26 11.32 3.33
CA TYR A 287 -6.65 11.04 1.96
C TYR A 287 -7.24 12.30 1.29
N GLU A 288 -7.45 12.20 0.00
CA GLU A 288 -8.09 13.24 -0.80
C GLU A 288 -9.42 13.69 -0.17
N GLY A 289 -9.68 15.01 -0.19
CA GLY A 289 -10.82 15.60 0.51
C GLY A 289 -10.60 15.82 2.01
N GLY A 290 -9.37 15.66 2.53
CA GLY A 290 -9.04 15.91 3.94
C GLY A 290 -9.53 14.85 4.91
N ILE A 291 -9.84 13.65 4.41
CA ILE A 291 -10.30 12.53 5.24
C ILE A 291 -9.12 11.99 6.04
N ALA A 292 -9.19 12.09 7.36
CA ALA A 292 -8.21 11.51 8.25
C ALA A 292 -8.47 10.01 8.45
N VAL A 293 -7.44 9.19 8.28
CA VAL A 293 -7.44 7.76 8.58
C VAL A 293 -6.25 7.41 9.46
N VAL A 294 -6.36 6.34 10.23
CA VAL A 294 -5.25 5.89 11.06
C VAL A 294 -4.29 5.03 10.24
N ASN A 295 -3.01 5.15 10.54
CA ASN A 295 -1.93 4.30 10.06
C ASN A 295 -0.89 4.09 11.16
N GLY A 296 0.27 3.51 10.85
CA GLY A 296 1.39 3.37 11.78
C GLY A 296 2.72 3.40 11.07
N HIS A 297 3.74 3.81 11.79
CA HIS A 297 5.12 3.85 11.33
C HIS A 297 6.03 3.08 12.27
N SER A 298 7.10 2.52 11.72
CA SER A 298 8.20 1.93 12.45
C SER A 298 9.53 2.48 11.96
N TYR A 299 10.53 2.45 12.82
CA TYR A 299 11.85 3.01 12.57
C TYR A 299 12.91 1.92 12.76
N GLU A 300 13.93 1.91 11.91
CA GLU A 300 15.12 1.08 12.11
C GLU A 300 15.96 1.65 13.26
N ASP A 301 16.04 2.97 13.39
CA ASP A 301 16.76 3.67 14.46
C ASP A 301 16.16 3.34 15.83
N PRO A 302 16.88 2.63 16.71
CA PRO A 302 16.39 2.26 18.04
C PRO A 302 16.02 3.47 18.92
N ALA A 303 16.64 4.65 18.69
CA ALA A 303 16.36 5.86 19.46
C ALA A 303 14.97 6.45 19.18
N LYS A 304 14.35 6.07 18.07
CA LYS A 304 13.01 6.49 17.68
C LYS A 304 11.92 5.49 18.07
N ARG A 305 12.29 4.33 18.58
CA ARG A 305 11.34 3.28 18.94
C ARG A 305 10.56 3.65 20.20
N THR A 306 9.28 3.31 20.19
CA THR A 306 8.37 3.46 21.33
C THR A 306 8.30 2.20 22.20
N GLY A 307 7.64 2.28 23.35
CA GLY A 307 7.33 1.13 24.20
C GLY A 307 6.18 0.25 23.70
N ASN A 308 5.59 0.58 22.54
CA ASN A 308 4.39 -0.08 22.04
C ASN A 308 4.60 -0.73 20.66
N THR A 309 3.85 -1.78 20.42
CA THR A 309 3.62 -2.35 19.08
C THR A 309 2.23 -1.98 18.61
N ASN A 310 2.09 -1.57 17.35
CA ASN A 310 0.79 -1.32 16.76
C ASN A 310 0.63 -2.07 15.43
N PHE A 311 -0.61 -2.40 15.09
CA PHE A 311 -0.95 -3.08 13.84
C PHE A 311 -2.41 -2.83 13.47
N ALA A 312 -2.73 -2.86 12.17
CA ALA A 312 -4.10 -2.83 11.72
C ALA A 312 -4.77 -4.20 11.88
N MET A 313 -6.03 -4.19 12.29
CA MET A 313 -6.96 -5.33 12.16
C MET A 313 -8.04 -4.95 11.17
N LEU A 314 -8.02 -5.61 10.03
CA LEU A 314 -8.86 -5.28 8.89
C LEU A 314 -9.84 -6.41 8.60
N VAL A 315 -11.10 -6.04 8.41
CA VAL A 315 -12.16 -6.92 7.93
C VAL A 315 -12.32 -6.70 6.43
N SER A 316 -12.02 -7.72 5.64
CA SER A 316 -12.19 -7.67 4.19
C SER A 316 -13.68 -7.77 3.84
N THR A 317 -14.17 -6.77 3.09
CA THR A 317 -15.57 -6.70 2.69
C THR A 317 -15.66 -6.68 1.17
N GLN A 318 -16.34 -7.67 0.64
CA GLN A 318 -16.66 -7.75 -0.79
C GLN A 318 -18.12 -7.39 -0.99
N PHE A 319 -18.39 -6.51 -1.94
CA PHE A 319 -19.74 -6.12 -2.30
C PHE A 319 -20.13 -6.75 -3.65
N THR A 320 -21.39 -7.15 -3.73
CA THR A 320 -21.99 -7.70 -4.95
C THR A 320 -22.94 -6.69 -5.59
N GLU A 321 -23.21 -6.87 -6.88
CA GLU A 321 -24.22 -6.11 -7.62
C GLU A 321 -25.55 -6.00 -6.80
N PRO A 322 -26.24 -4.85 -6.83
CA PRO A 322 -25.98 -3.67 -7.66
C PRO A 322 -24.99 -2.65 -7.08
N PHE A 323 -24.38 -2.91 -5.91
CA PHE A 323 -23.45 -2.00 -5.29
C PHE A 323 -22.07 -2.07 -5.96
N ASN A 324 -21.56 -0.94 -6.45
CA ASN A 324 -20.32 -0.85 -7.23
C ASN A 324 -19.37 0.29 -6.79
N GLN A 325 -19.55 0.81 -5.56
CA GLN A 325 -18.75 1.93 -5.04
C GLN A 325 -18.06 1.59 -3.71
N PRO A 326 -17.23 0.54 -3.62
CA PRO A 326 -16.60 0.13 -2.37
C PRO A 326 -15.69 1.20 -1.78
N ILE A 327 -15.01 1.99 -2.61
CA ILE A 327 -14.15 3.10 -2.19
C ILE A 327 -14.98 4.17 -1.49
N GLU A 328 -16.10 4.59 -2.08
CA GLU A 328 -16.98 5.60 -1.49
C GLU A 328 -17.58 5.13 -0.17
N TYR A 329 -17.93 3.85 -0.06
CA TYR A 329 -18.38 3.28 1.20
C TYR A 329 -17.30 3.40 2.30
N GLY A 330 -16.06 3.05 2.00
CA GLY A 330 -14.96 3.19 2.94
C GLY A 330 -14.68 4.66 3.31
N ARG A 331 -14.74 5.58 2.33
CA ARG A 331 -14.62 7.01 2.57
C ARG A 331 -15.70 7.51 3.51
N TYR A 332 -16.94 7.10 3.30
CA TYR A 332 -18.07 7.49 4.12
C TYR A 332 -17.89 7.06 5.59
N ILE A 333 -17.44 5.83 5.83
CA ILE A 333 -17.14 5.33 7.17
C ILE A 333 -16.02 6.15 7.84
N ALA A 334 -14.95 6.49 7.11
CA ALA A 334 -13.87 7.31 7.63
C ALA A 334 -14.34 8.74 7.95
N GLN A 335 -15.13 9.36 7.06
CA GLN A 335 -15.72 10.70 7.28
C GLN A 335 -16.63 10.72 8.51
N LEU A 336 -17.41 9.67 8.74
CA LEU A 336 -18.26 9.55 9.93
C LEU A 336 -17.40 9.57 11.21
N GLY A 337 -16.29 8.85 11.22
CA GLY A 337 -15.32 8.90 12.33
C GLY A 337 -14.78 10.30 12.56
N ASN A 338 -14.33 10.98 11.50
CA ASN A 338 -13.81 12.34 11.60
C ASN A 338 -14.86 13.34 12.08
N MET A 339 -16.10 13.21 11.64
CA MET A 339 -17.21 14.07 12.09
C MET A 339 -17.41 13.96 13.61
N LEU A 340 -17.36 12.75 14.17
CA LEU A 340 -17.57 12.52 15.60
C LEU A 340 -16.42 13.00 16.49
N THR A 341 -15.23 13.18 15.93
CA THR A 341 -14.03 13.65 16.66
C THR A 341 -13.68 15.10 16.37
N GLY A 342 -14.37 15.74 15.44
CA GLY A 342 -14.03 17.08 14.96
C GLY A 342 -12.79 17.13 14.06
N GLY A 343 -12.43 15.98 13.43
CA GLY A 343 -11.35 15.86 12.47
C GLY A 343 -10.27 14.82 12.79
N PRO A 344 -9.74 14.74 14.04
CA PRO A 344 -8.72 13.75 14.42
C PRO A 344 -9.22 12.31 14.44
N ILE A 345 -8.27 11.38 14.64
CA ILE A 345 -8.54 9.96 14.81
C ILE A 345 -9.22 9.69 16.16
N MET A 346 -10.21 8.80 16.15
CA MET A 346 -10.85 8.31 17.38
C MET A 346 -9.99 7.23 18.04
N VAL A 347 -9.90 7.25 19.38
CA VAL A 347 -9.33 6.17 20.18
C VAL A 347 -10.33 5.64 21.21
N GLN A 348 -10.39 4.30 21.34
CA GLN A 348 -11.22 3.64 22.35
C GLN A 348 -10.45 2.51 23.01
N ARG A 349 -10.59 2.36 24.32
CA ARG A 349 -10.08 1.18 25.06
C ARG A 349 -10.99 -0.01 24.76
N LEU A 350 -10.40 -1.18 24.51
CA LEU A 350 -11.17 -2.41 24.27
C LEU A 350 -12.16 -2.70 25.42
N GLY A 351 -11.75 -2.51 26.67
CA GLY A 351 -12.63 -2.73 27.81
C GLY A 351 -13.85 -1.80 27.85
N ASP A 352 -13.76 -0.59 27.31
CA ASP A 352 -14.91 0.31 27.21
C ASP A 352 -15.83 -0.09 26.05
N LEU A 353 -15.25 -0.49 24.91
CA LEU A 353 -16.01 -1.03 23.76
C LEU A 353 -16.83 -2.26 24.17
N LEU A 354 -16.21 -3.24 24.87
CA LEU A 354 -16.88 -4.46 25.34
C LEU A 354 -18.01 -4.19 26.33
N GLN A 355 -17.99 -3.07 27.01
CA GLN A 355 -19.07 -2.64 27.92
C GLN A 355 -20.07 -1.70 27.26
N GLY A 356 -20.02 -1.52 25.94
CA GLY A 356 -20.93 -0.66 25.20
C GLY A 356 -20.89 0.82 25.63
N ARG A 357 -19.71 1.33 25.96
CA ARG A 357 -19.56 2.73 26.41
C ARG A 357 -18.35 3.41 25.77
N ARG A 358 -18.45 4.72 25.58
CA ARG A 358 -17.35 5.54 25.10
C ARG A 358 -16.16 5.55 26.08
N THR A 359 -14.95 5.65 25.57
CA THR A 359 -13.77 6.03 26.36
C THR A 359 -13.81 7.54 26.64
N SER A 360 -13.47 7.95 27.85
CA SER A 360 -13.25 9.35 28.24
C SER A 360 -11.78 9.62 28.53
N TRP A 361 -11.38 10.88 28.62
CA TRP A 361 -10.01 11.26 28.95
C TRP A 361 -9.56 10.66 30.31
N GLU A 362 -10.44 10.64 31.32
CA GLU A 362 -10.12 10.07 32.63
C GLU A 362 -9.94 8.56 32.58
N ARG A 363 -10.67 7.85 31.68
CA ARG A 363 -10.49 6.42 31.48
C ARG A 363 -9.23 6.13 30.71
N LEU A 364 -8.92 6.94 29.69
CA LEU A 364 -7.70 6.79 28.90
C LEU A 364 -6.45 7.02 29.78
N ALA A 365 -6.48 8.03 30.65
CA ALA A 365 -5.41 8.30 31.59
C ALA A 365 -5.13 7.17 32.60
N LYS A 366 -6.11 6.27 32.82
CA LYS A 366 -5.96 5.06 33.67
C LYS A 366 -5.50 3.83 32.87
N SER A 367 -5.26 3.96 31.56
CA SER A 367 -4.78 2.85 30.74
C SER A 367 -3.31 2.58 31.03
N THR A 368 -2.94 1.29 31.05
CA THR A 368 -1.54 0.88 31.11
C THR A 368 -0.85 0.97 29.75
N THR A 369 -1.62 0.99 28.65
CA THR A 369 -1.12 1.30 27.31
C THR A 369 -1.23 2.81 27.11
N ILE A 370 -0.10 3.47 26.92
CA ILE A 370 -0.03 4.92 26.70
C ILE A 370 -0.15 5.19 25.19
N PRO A 371 -1.15 5.98 24.74
CA PRO A 371 -1.31 6.29 23.31
C PRO A 371 -0.05 6.93 22.72
N THR A 372 0.45 6.43 21.60
CA THR A 372 1.53 7.10 20.86
C THR A 372 1.00 8.22 19.97
N LEU A 373 -0.23 8.13 19.45
CA LEU A 373 -0.91 9.22 18.74
C LEU A 373 -1.56 10.19 19.75
N GLN A 374 -0.83 11.22 20.15
CA GLN A 374 -1.27 12.20 21.16
C GLN A 374 -2.47 13.05 20.74
N THR A 375 -2.72 13.18 19.43
CA THR A 375 -3.86 13.94 18.89
C THR A 375 -5.16 13.13 18.82
N ALA A 376 -5.13 11.83 19.11
CA ALA A 376 -6.31 10.98 19.07
C ALA A 376 -7.35 11.40 20.13
N VAL A 377 -8.62 11.41 19.74
CA VAL A 377 -9.74 11.83 20.58
C VAL A 377 -10.47 10.61 21.12
N PRO A 378 -10.65 10.48 22.46
CA PRO A 378 -11.42 9.40 23.05
C PRO A 378 -12.88 9.41 22.60
N GLY A 379 -13.35 8.26 22.13
CA GLY A 379 -14.71 8.15 21.56
C GLY A 379 -15.31 6.75 21.71
N ASP A 380 -16.27 6.48 20.84
CA ASP A 380 -16.97 5.20 20.75
C ASP A 380 -17.04 4.73 19.28
N LEU A 381 -16.26 3.71 18.95
CA LEU A 381 -16.17 3.14 17.62
C LEU A 381 -17.47 2.45 17.17
N SER A 382 -18.38 2.14 18.10
CA SER A 382 -19.67 1.54 17.75
C SER A 382 -20.62 2.48 17.01
N PHE A 383 -20.38 3.79 17.08
CA PHE A 383 -21.09 4.78 16.27
C PHE A 383 -20.53 4.94 14.85
N VAL A 384 -19.39 4.34 14.55
CA VAL A 384 -18.67 4.51 13.28
C VAL A 384 -18.64 3.22 12.49
N LEU A 385 -18.15 2.16 13.11
CA LEU A 385 -17.97 0.87 12.44
C LEU A 385 -19.29 0.07 12.45
N PRO A 386 -19.67 -0.54 11.31
CA PRO A 386 -20.81 -1.44 11.29
C PRO A 386 -20.68 -2.55 12.34
N PRO A 387 -21.78 -2.99 12.99
CA PRO A 387 -21.75 -4.05 14.00
C PRO A 387 -21.03 -5.31 13.51
N ARG A 388 -21.22 -5.67 12.24
CA ARG A 388 -20.56 -6.80 11.61
C ARG A 388 -19.03 -6.71 11.66
N HIS A 389 -18.46 -5.51 11.42
CA HIS A 389 -17.01 -5.31 11.51
C HIS A 389 -16.52 -5.36 12.95
N LEU A 390 -17.22 -4.69 13.87
CA LEU A 390 -16.84 -4.69 15.29
C LEU A 390 -16.87 -6.09 15.90
N THR A 391 -17.93 -6.86 15.65
CA THR A 391 -18.03 -8.24 16.12
C THR A 391 -16.87 -9.07 15.59
N SER A 392 -16.61 -9.02 14.28
CA SER A 392 -15.50 -9.77 13.67
C SER A 392 -14.13 -9.39 14.26
N ILE A 393 -13.89 -8.08 14.52
CA ILE A 393 -12.65 -7.61 15.14
C ILE A 393 -12.52 -8.11 16.58
N VAL A 394 -13.59 -8.04 17.37
CA VAL A 394 -13.59 -8.50 18.77
C VAL A 394 -13.35 -10.00 18.86
N GLU A 395 -13.99 -10.80 18.01
CA GLU A 395 -13.77 -12.25 17.93
C GLU A 395 -12.32 -12.58 17.54
N ALA A 396 -11.78 -11.87 16.54
CA ALA A 396 -10.38 -12.05 16.13
C ALA A 396 -9.39 -11.64 17.24
N LEU A 397 -9.62 -10.53 17.96
CA LEU A 397 -8.79 -10.14 19.11
C LEU A 397 -8.78 -11.21 20.19
N LYS A 398 -9.95 -11.80 20.47
CA LYS A 398 -10.09 -12.88 21.43
C LYS A 398 -9.35 -14.15 20.98
N ALA A 399 -9.42 -14.49 19.70
CA ALA A 399 -8.68 -15.62 19.14
C ALA A 399 -7.16 -15.36 19.19
N PHE A 400 -6.71 -14.17 18.78
CA PHE A 400 -5.29 -13.82 18.75
C PHE A 400 -4.68 -13.70 20.16
N ASP A 401 -5.47 -13.46 21.21
CA ASP A 401 -5.01 -13.45 22.60
C ASP A 401 -4.40 -14.79 23.02
N HIS A 402 -4.80 -15.91 22.40
CA HIS A 402 -4.18 -17.21 22.63
C HIS A 402 -2.72 -17.27 22.12
N LEU A 403 -2.41 -16.53 21.06
CA LEU A 403 -1.04 -16.43 20.53
C LEU A 403 -0.24 -15.31 21.20
N ALA A 404 -0.91 -14.24 21.61
CA ALA A 404 -0.31 -13.06 22.22
C ALA A 404 -1.07 -12.70 23.50
N PRO A 405 -0.83 -13.44 24.62
CA PRO A 405 -1.55 -13.23 25.86
C PRO A 405 -1.46 -11.80 26.37
N GLY A 406 -2.61 -11.18 26.62
CA GLY A 406 -2.74 -9.78 26.98
C GLY A 406 -3.24 -8.88 25.83
N LEU A 407 -3.37 -9.39 24.63
CA LEU A 407 -3.93 -8.67 23.50
C LEU A 407 -5.41 -8.34 23.73
N TYR A 408 -6.18 -9.26 24.29
CA TYR A 408 -7.59 -9.06 24.66
C TYR A 408 -7.74 -8.41 26.06
N SER A 409 -6.90 -7.40 26.32
CA SER A 409 -6.92 -6.65 27.59
C SER A 409 -7.89 -5.47 27.52
N LYS A 410 -8.48 -5.11 28.65
CA LYS A 410 -9.25 -3.86 28.77
C LYS A 410 -8.44 -2.60 28.41
N ASN A 411 -7.12 -2.67 28.47
CA ASN A 411 -6.19 -1.56 28.20
C ASN A 411 -5.65 -1.55 26.76
N THR A 412 -5.99 -2.54 25.94
CA THR A 412 -5.71 -2.52 24.49
C THR A 412 -6.40 -1.32 23.85
N LEU A 413 -5.66 -0.54 23.10
CA LEU A 413 -6.19 0.65 22.43
C LEU A 413 -6.59 0.30 20.99
N LEU A 414 -7.75 0.78 20.59
CA LEU A 414 -8.30 0.66 19.25
C LEU A 414 -8.47 2.06 18.67
N TYR A 415 -7.84 2.31 17.53
CA TYR A 415 -7.95 3.58 16.82
C TYR A 415 -8.77 3.38 15.56
N GLY A 416 -9.67 4.29 15.27
CA GLY A 416 -10.53 4.19 14.08
C GLY A 416 -10.71 5.53 13.36
N VAL A 417 -10.82 5.42 12.06
CA VAL A 417 -10.99 4.22 11.23
C VAL A 417 -9.71 3.90 10.50
N GLU A 418 -9.32 2.65 10.44
CA GLU A 418 -8.34 2.17 9.47
C GLU A 418 -9.11 1.72 8.23
N VAL A 419 -8.82 2.32 7.09
CA VAL A 419 -9.41 1.92 5.81
C VAL A 419 -8.30 1.74 4.80
N LYS A 420 -8.37 0.65 4.04
CA LYS A 420 -7.50 0.46 2.87
C LYS A 420 -8.36 0.44 1.62
N PHE A 421 -8.23 1.50 0.85
CA PHE A 421 -8.87 1.64 -0.44
C PHE A 421 -8.03 0.91 -1.49
N TYR A 422 -8.68 0.05 -2.26
CA TYR A 422 -8.07 -0.63 -3.38
C TYR A 422 -8.71 -0.13 -4.65
N SER A 423 -7.87 0.22 -5.61
CA SER A 423 -8.33 0.65 -6.93
C SER A 423 -9.19 -0.42 -7.58
N SER A 424 -10.13 -0.01 -8.43
CA SER A 424 -10.86 -0.94 -9.30
C SER A 424 -9.87 -1.74 -10.13
N LYS A 425 -10.11 -3.04 -10.24
CA LYS A 425 -9.24 -3.97 -10.94
C LYS A 425 -9.45 -3.81 -12.44
N VAL A 426 -8.43 -3.36 -13.16
CA VAL A 426 -8.43 -3.36 -14.62
C VAL A 426 -8.34 -4.81 -15.11
N LEU A 427 -9.21 -5.21 -16.06
CA LEU A 427 -9.15 -6.56 -16.61
C LEU A 427 -8.03 -6.65 -17.64
N VAL A 428 -7.04 -7.47 -17.31
CA VAL A 428 -5.85 -7.73 -18.13
C VAL A 428 -5.61 -9.23 -18.28
N ASP A 429 -4.84 -9.62 -19.26
CA ASP A 429 -4.42 -11.00 -19.48
C ASP A 429 -3.26 -11.42 -18.53
N ARG A 430 -2.71 -12.61 -18.75
CA ARG A 430 -1.57 -13.14 -17.97
C ARG A 430 -0.26 -12.38 -18.18
N ARG A 431 -0.19 -11.47 -19.14
CA ARG A 431 0.96 -10.59 -19.42
C ARG A 431 0.73 -9.18 -18.90
N PHE A 432 -0.37 -8.95 -18.17
CA PHE A 432 -0.86 -7.66 -17.74
C PHE A 432 -1.22 -6.71 -18.89
N MET A 433 -1.44 -7.25 -20.09
CA MET A 433 -1.90 -6.50 -21.25
C MET A 433 -3.43 -6.40 -21.25
N THR A 434 -3.94 -5.21 -21.57
CA THR A 434 -5.37 -4.98 -21.80
C THR A 434 -5.80 -5.59 -23.15
N PRO A 435 -7.10 -5.63 -23.48
CA PRO A 435 -7.55 -5.98 -24.84
C PRO A 435 -6.99 -5.08 -25.95
N ILE A 436 -6.44 -3.92 -25.63
CA ILE A 436 -5.74 -3.04 -26.58
C ILE A 436 -4.28 -3.49 -26.66
N GLU A 437 -3.83 -3.88 -27.86
CA GLU A 437 -2.47 -4.34 -28.10
C GLU A 437 -1.45 -3.26 -27.73
N GLY A 438 -0.41 -3.62 -26.97
CA GLY A 438 0.64 -2.73 -26.52
C GLY A 438 0.29 -1.88 -25.30
N LEU A 439 -0.97 -1.93 -24.79
CA LEU A 439 -1.40 -1.21 -23.60
C LEU A 439 -1.44 -2.14 -22.38
N TYR A 440 -0.60 -1.84 -21.39
CA TYR A 440 -0.46 -2.61 -20.15
C TYR A 440 -0.98 -1.81 -18.94
N ALA A 441 -1.55 -2.52 -17.95
CA ALA A 441 -1.96 -1.91 -16.69
C ALA A 441 -1.43 -2.71 -15.51
N ILE A 442 -0.65 -2.07 -14.62
CA ILE A 442 0.07 -2.71 -13.51
C ILE A 442 0.05 -1.90 -12.22
N GLY A 443 0.49 -2.51 -11.15
CA GLY A 443 0.66 -1.87 -9.86
C GLY A 443 -0.66 -1.61 -9.12
N ASP A 444 -0.57 -0.80 -8.06
CA ASP A 444 -1.68 -0.51 -7.16
C ASP A 444 -2.83 0.24 -7.85
N GLY A 445 -2.52 1.12 -8.81
CA GLY A 445 -3.50 1.89 -9.56
C GLY A 445 -4.40 1.03 -10.44
N ALA A 446 -3.87 -0.07 -10.97
CA ALA A 446 -4.63 -1.05 -11.76
C ALA A 446 -5.41 -2.06 -10.89
N GLY A 447 -5.34 -1.95 -9.55
CA GLY A 447 -6.02 -2.85 -8.63
C GLY A 447 -5.41 -4.25 -8.53
N ILE A 448 -4.20 -4.45 -9.05
CA ILE A 448 -3.51 -5.76 -9.12
C ILE A 448 -2.63 -5.97 -7.89
N THR A 449 -1.95 -4.91 -7.43
CA THR A 449 -1.03 -4.98 -6.29
C THR A 449 -1.46 -4.05 -5.16
N ARG A 450 -0.84 -4.22 -4.00
CA ARG A 450 -1.15 -3.47 -2.76
C ARG A 450 0.10 -3.14 -1.96
N GLY A 451 1.28 -3.19 -2.58
CA GLY A 451 2.55 -2.96 -1.89
C GLY A 451 3.76 -2.94 -2.80
N LEU A 452 4.88 -2.48 -2.27
CA LEU A 452 6.11 -2.19 -3.01
C LEU A 452 6.61 -3.40 -3.84
N MET A 453 6.72 -4.57 -3.20
CA MET A 453 7.38 -5.74 -3.80
C MET A 453 6.58 -6.29 -4.99
N GLN A 454 5.28 -6.55 -4.81
CA GLN A 454 4.47 -7.05 -5.92
C GLN A 454 4.29 -6.01 -7.03
N ALA A 455 4.22 -4.70 -6.69
CA ALA A 455 4.22 -3.65 -7.69
C ALA A 455 5.51 -3.69 -8.53
N SER A 456 6.68 -3.81 -7.90
CA SER A 456 7.98 -3.98 -8.57
C SER A 456 8.01 -5.21 -9.46
N ALA A 457 7.51 -6.35 -8.95
CA ALA A 457 7.44 -7.60 -9.71
C ALA A 457 6.57 -7.49 -10.98
N THR A 458 5.44 -6.74 -10.93
CA THR A 458 4.63 -6.50 -12.14
C THR A 458 5.38 -5.67 -13.18
N GLY A 459 6.18 -4.69 -12.74
CA GLY A 459 7.04 -3.89 -13.63
C GLY A 459 8.04 -4.75 -14.38
N ILE A 460 8.75 -5.63 -13.66
CA ILE A 460 9.70 -6.58 -14.25
C ILE A 460 8.99 -7.50 -15.24
N ALA A 461 7.84 -8.08 -14.84
CA ALA A 461 7.10 -9.02 -15.66
C ALA A 461 6.70 -8.41 -17.02
N VAL A 462 6.17 -7.19 -17.02
CA VAL A 462 5.76 -6.49 -18.24
C VAL A 462 6.95 -6.12 -19.10
N ALA A 463 8.03 -5.61 -18.50
CA ALA A 463 9.22 -5.26 -19.27
C ALA A 463 9.86 -6.49 -19.95
N GLN A 464 9.88 -7.65 -19.29
CA GLN A 464 10.35 -8.90 -19.89
C GLN A 464 9.45 -9.39 -21.00
N ASP A 465 8.12 -9.29 -20.84
CA ASP A 465 7.16 -9.64 -21.90
C ASP A 465 7.40 -8.79 -23.16
N ILE A 466 7.49 -7.46 -23.00
CA ILE A 466 7.75 -6.54 -24.12
C ILE A 466 9.14 -6.76 -24.71
N ALA A 467 10.15 -7.06 -23.89
CA ALA A 467 11.50 -7.30 -24.36
C ALA A 467 11.62 -8.61 -25.19
N ALA A 468 10.71 -9.55 -25.03
CA ALA A 468 10.64 -10.80 -25.78
C ALA A 468 9.93 -10.67 -27.13
N LEU A 469 9.19 -9.57 -27.38
CA LEU A 469 8.56 -9.22 -28.65
C LEU A 469 9.56 -8.56 -29.61
#